data_5e461e4ba6cb481225ba62b13dacc0fa
#
_entry.id   5e461e4ba6cb481225ba62b13dacc0fa
#
_cell.length_a   1.000
_cell.length_b   1.000
_cell.length_c   1.000
_cell.angle_alpha   90.00
_cell.angle_beta   90.00
_cell.angle_gamma   90.00
#
_symmetry.space_group_name_H-M   'P 1'
#
loop_
_entity.id
_entity.type
_entity.pdbx_description
1 polymer ?
#
loop_
_entity_poly.entity_id
_entity_poly.type
_entity_poly.pdbx_seq_one_letter_code
_entity_poly.pdbx_strand_id
1 'polypeptide(L)'
;MTFFELFLIGIGLSMDAFAVSICKGLSMQKIDKKYTLCIGLFFGGFQALMPLTGYLLGSRFSGYIERFDHWIALVLLALIGFNMIKESREEEEEEEKPYAGVNFKELLILAVATSIDALAVGVTFAFLQVNIVPAITIIGCTTFVISIAGVYVGNVFGSRYKSRAELTGGVILILIGLKILLEHLGVIAF
;
A
#
# COMPACT_ATOMS: atom_id res chain seq x y z
N MET A 1 1.24 21.79 11.94
CA MET A 1 1.24 21.47 10.50
C MET A 1 -0.02 22.01 9.86
N THR A 2 0.09 22.54 8.65
CA THR A 2 -1.04 23.06 7.88
C THR A 2 -1.83 21.92 7.23
N PHE A 3 -3.07 22.17 6.85
CA PHE A 3 -3.89 21.21 6.09
C PHE A 3 -3.20 20.76 4.80
N PHE A 4 -2.54 21.68 4.10
CA PHE A 4 -1.86 21.39 2.84
C PHE A 4 -0.64 20.46 3.03
N GLU A 5 0.15 20.65 4.09
CA GLU A 5 1.26 19.75 4.43
C GLU A 5 0.76 18.33 4.72
N LEU A 6 -0.31 18.19 5.53
CA LEU A 6 -0.92 16.89 5.83
C LEU A 6 -1.50 16.23 4.58
N PHE A 7 -2.08 16.99 3.67
CA PHE A 7 -2.60 16.49 2.41
C PHE A 7 -1.48 15.97 1.49
N LEU A 8 -0.36 16.70 1.38
CA LEU A 8 0.81 16.25 0.61
C LEU A 8 1.43 14.98 1.20
N ILE A 9 1.55 14.90 2.53
CA ILE A 9 1.98 13.68 3.21
C ILE A 9 1.00 12.54 2.91
N GLY A 10 -0.30 12.80 2.97
CA GLY A 10 -1.32 11.81 2.63
C GLY A 10 -1.22 11.29 1.20
N ILE A 11 -0.94 12.14 0.23
CA ILE A 11 -0.67 11.73 -1.16
C ILE A 11 0.59 10.84 -1.21
N GLY A 12 1.68 11.27 -0.60
CA GLY A 12 2.94 10.51 -0.59
C GLY A 12 2.75 9.11 -0.03
N LEU A 13 2.16 9.02 1.18
CA LEU A 13 1.87 7.76 1.85
C LEU A 13 0.86 6.87 1.12
N SER A 14 0.00 7.43 0.27
CA SER A 14 -0.99 6.66 -0.49
C SER A 14 -0.43 6.02 -1.76
N MET A 15 0.81 6.31 -2.15
CA MET A 15 1.38 5.83 -3.43
C MET A 15 1.55 4.30 -3.45
N ASP A 16 1.91 3.68 -2.33
CA ASP A 16 2.04 2.23 -2.23
C ASP A 16 0.67 1.55 -2.35
N ALA A 17 -0.33 2.07 -1.65
CA ALA A 17 -1.71 1.60 -1.76
C ALA A 17 -2.28 1.81 -3.18
N PHE A 18 -1.91 2.91 -3.85
CA PHE A 18 -2.26 3.18 -5.24
C PHE A 18 -1.67 2.14 -6.20
N ALA A 19 -0.37 1.86 -6.07
CA ALA A 19 0.32 0.87 -6.91
C ALA A 19 -0.32 -0.52 -6.77
N VAL A 20 -0.58 -0.97 -5.55
CA VAL A 20 -1.25 -2.24 -5.27
C VAL A 20 -2.69 -2.24 -5.79
N SER A 21 -3.41 -1.11 -5.66
CA SER A 21 -4.78 -0.96 -6.18
C SER A 21 -4.84 -1.04 -7.70
N ILE A 22 -3.83 -0.49 -8.40
CA ILE A 22 -3.68 -0.65 -9.86
C ILE A 22 -3.54 -2.14 -10.18
N CYS A 23 -2.64 -2.86 -9.50
CA CYS A 23 -2.43 -4.29 -9.72
C CYS A 23 -3.71 -5.11 -9.51
N LYS A 24 -4.48 -4.80 -8.46
CA LYS A 24 -5.79 -5.44 -8.24
C LYS A 24 -6.82 -5.08 -9.32
N GLY A 25 -6.80 -3.85 -9.81
CA GLY A 25 -7.65 -3.42 -10.93
C GLY A 25 -7.29 -4.13 -12.24
N LEU A 26 -5.99 -4.36 -12.49
CA LEU A 26 -5.47 -5.08 -13.65
C LEU A 26 -5.97 -6.53 -13.71
N SER A 27 -6.02 -7.22 -12.57
CA SER A 27 -6.48 -8.62 -12.48
C SER A 27 -8.01 -8.77 -12.61
N MET A 28 -8.79 -7.69 -12.56
CA MET A 28 -10.24 -7.73 -12.71
C MET A 28 -10.64 -7.71 -14.18
N GLN A 29 -11.43 -8.69 -14.64
CA GLN A 29 -12.05 -8.65 -15.98
C GLN A 29 -13.10 -7.53 -16.10
N LYS A 30 -13.86 -7.29 -15.03
CA LYS A 30 -14.84 -6.20 -14.90
C LYS A 30 -14.74 -5.60 -13.50
N ILE A 31 -14.94 -4.29 -13.38
CA ILE A 31 -14.95 -3.60 -12.09
C ILE A 31 -16.07 -4.14 -11.21
N ASP A 32 -15.69 -4.78 -10.11
CA ASP A 32 -16.60 -5.07 -9.01
C ASP A 32 -16.60 -3.88 -8.03
N LYS A 33 -17.70 -3.14 -8.03
CA LYS A 33 -17.85 -1.95 -7.17
C LYS A 33 -17.74 -2.28 -5.67
N LYS A 34 -18.21 -3.46 -5.24
CA LYS A 34 -18.12 -3.89 -3.85
C LYS A 34 -16.69 -4.17 -3.45
N TYR A 35 -15.96 -4.89 -4.30
CA TYR A 35 -14.55 -5.17 -4.07
C TYR A 35 -13.69 -3.91 -4.13
N THR A 36 -13.94 -3.02 -5.09
CA THR A 36 -13.27 -1.72 -5.17
C THR A 36 -13.48 -0.89 -3.91
N LEU A 37 -14.71 -0.85 -3.38
CA LEU A 37 -15.01 -0.18 -2.12
C LEU A 37 -14.29 -0.84 -0.94
N CYS A 38 -14.23 -2.17 -0.88
CA CYS A 38 -13.47 -2.90 0.13
C CYS A 38 -11.97 -2.54 0.08
N ILE A 39 -11.37 -2.51 -1.12
CA ILE A 39 -9.96 -2.10 -1.30
C ILE A 39 -9.74 -0.69 -0.71
N GLY A 40 -10.57 0.27 -1.09
CA GLY A 40 -10.48 1.63 -0.57
C GLY A 40 -10.61 1.68 0.96
N LEU A 41 -11.60 0.97 1.53
CA LEU A 41 -11.84 0.92 2.98
C LEU A 41 -10.67 0.26 3.74
N PHE A 42 -10.11 -0.83 3.23
CA PHE A 42 -8.97 -1.47 3.87
C PHE A 42 -7.73 -0.58 3.81
N PHE A 43 -7.36 -0.10 2.63
CA PHE A 43 -6.15 0.73 2.49
C PHE A 43 -6.31 2.07 3.21
N GLY A 44 -7.42 2.79 3.03
CA GLY A 44 -7.67 4.05 3.73
C GLY A 44 -7.80 3.86 5.26
N GLY A 45 -8.46 2.77 5.70
CA GLY A 45 -8.60 2.45 7.11
C GLY A 45 -7.28 2.13 7.79
N PHE A 46 -6.44 1.28 7.18
CA PHE A 46 -5.12 0.97 7.72
C PHE A 46 -4.16 2.15 7.63
N GLN A 47 -4.27 2.96 6.58
CA GLN A 47 -3.48 4.18 6.42
C GLN A 47 -3.86 5.28 7.44
N ALA A 48 -5.04 5.22 8.04
CA ALA A 48 -5.43 6.05 9.19
C ALA A 48 -5.02 5.39 10.53
N LEU A 49 -5.18 4.06 10.64
CA LEU A 49 -4.92 3.31 11.88
C LEU A 49 -3.43 3.26 12.22
N MET A 50 -2.55 3.09 11.22
CA MET A 50 -1.12 2.95 11.44
C MET A 50 -0.47 4.22 12.00
N PRO A 51 -0.71 5.45 11.48
CA PRO A 51 -0.16 6.63 12.12
C PRO A 51 -0.77 6.90 13.49
N LEU A 52 -2.01 6.49 13.75
CA LEU A 52 -2.58 6.55 15.10
C LEU A 52 -1.81 5.62 16.06
N THR A 53 -1.54 4.38 15.65
CA THR A 53 -0.75 3.44 16.47
C THR A 53 0.67 3.92 16.65
N GLY A 54 1.31 4.42 15.59
CA GLY A 54 2.65 5.04 15.65
C GLY A 54 2.69 6.23 16.61
N TYR A 55 1.68 7.09 16.58
CA TYR A 55 1.56 8.22 17.49
C TYR A 55 1.45 7.79 18.95
N LEU A 56 0.62 6.78 19.24
CA LEU A 56 0.47 6.22 20.58
C LEU A 56 1.75 5.54 21.08
N LEU A 57 2.46 4.85 20.21
CA LEU A 57 3.74 4.23 20.51
C LEU A 57 4.84 5.27 20.67
N GLY A 58 4.93 6.26 19.79
CA GLY A 58 5.91 7.35 19.85
C GLY A 58 5.79 8.19 21.11
N SER A 59 4.57 8.38 21.61
CA SER A 59 4.33 9.07 22.87
C SER A 59 4.81 8.30 24.11
N ARG A 60 5.02 6.98 24.00
CA ARG A 60 5.42 6.09 25.11
C ARG A 60 6.82 5.50 24.97
N PHE A 61 7.34 5.30 23.75
CA PHE A 61 8.57 4.56 23.48
C PHE A 61 9.40 5.21 22.36
N SER A 62 10.18 6.21 22.69
CA SER A 62 10.93 7.02 21.71
C SER A 62 12.22 6.41 21.12
N GLY A 63 12.50 5.12 21.25
CA GLY A 63 13.83 4.63 20.87
C GLY A 63 13.95 3.31 20.11
N TYR A 64 12.90 2.53 19.97
CA TYR A 64 13.02 1.15 19.49
C TYR A 64 12.41 0.85 18.10
N ILE A 65 11.56 1.71 17.57
CA ILE A 65 10.72 1.38 16.39
C ILE A 65 11.45 1.57 15.06
N GLU A 66 12.39 2.51 14.96
CA GLU A 66 13.07 2.87 13.68
C GLU A 66 13.97 1.78 13.08
N ARG A 67 14.22 0.69 13.80
CA ARG A 67 15.23 -0.31 13.39
C ARG A 67 14.69 -1.47 12.55
N PHE A 68 13.39 -1.75 12.59
CA PHE A 68 12.81 -2.98 12.01
C PHE A 68 11.77 -2.77 10.92
N ASP A 69 11.19 -1.58 10.79
CA ASP A 69 10.11 -1.26 9.86
C ASP A 69 10.48 -1.52 8.39
N HIS A 70 11.69 -1.14 7.98
CA HIS A 70 12.19 -1.30 6.60
C HIS A 70 12.39 -2.77 6.20
N TRP A 71 12.85 -3.63 7.12
CA TRP A 71 13.00 -5.05 6.87
C TRP A 71 11.65 -5.75 6.72
N ILE A 72 10.68 -5.36 7.55
CA ILE A 72 9.31 -5.88 7.48
C ILE A 72 8.66 -5.44 6.17
N ALA A 73 8.80 -4.17 5.79
CA ALA A 73 8.29 -3.65 4.53
C ALA A 73 8.89 -4.38 3.33
N LEU A 74 10.22 -4.57 3.29
CA LEU A 74 10.88 -5.33 2.22
C LEU A 74 10.34 -6.75 2.10
N VAL A 75 10.27 -7.51 3.22
CA VAL A 75 9.81 -8.90 3.20
C VAL A 75 8.37 -8.99 2.72
N LEU A 76 7.49 -8.10 3.20
CA LEU A 76 6.09 -8.09 2.79
C LEU A 76 5.93 -7.71 1.31
N LEU A 77 6.61 -6.66 0.83
CA LEU A 77 6.56 -6.25 -0.57
C LEU A 77 7.18 -7.30 -1.51
N ALA A 78 8.27 -7.96 -1.08
CA ALA A 78 8.86 -9.04 -1.84
C ALA A 78 7.93 -10.26 -1.94
N LEU A 79 7.27 -10.65 -0.84
CA LEU A 79 6.29 -11.75 -0.84
C LEU A 79 5.10 -11.45 -1.76
N ILE A 80 4.59 -10.22 -1.72
CA ILE A 80 3.47 -9.79 -2.58
C ILE A 80 3.90 -9.81 -4.05
N GLY A 81 5.05 -9.17 -4.36
CA GLY A 81 5.58 -9.13 -5.71
C GLY A 81 5.87 -10.52 -6.27
N PHE A 82 6.41 -11.43 -5.46
CA PHE A 82 6.65 -12.82 -5.85
C PHE A 82 5.35 -13.57 -6.13
N ASN A 83 4.32 -13.37 -5.29
CA ASN A 83 3.01 -14.01 -5.51
C ASN A 83 2.36 -13.51 -6.81
N MET A 84 2.46 -12.21 -7.11
CA MET A 84 1.95 -11.65 -8.37
C MET A 84 2.68 -12.20 -9.61
N ILE A 85 4.01 -12.36 -9.52
CA ILE A 85 4.81 -12.96 -10.60
C ILE A 85 4.42 -14.44 -10.80
N LYS A 86 4.15 -15.15 -9.71
CA LYS A 86 3.68 -16.54 -9.76
C LYS A 86 2.32 -16.65 -10.42
N GLU A 87 1.35 -15.83 -9.99
CA GLU A 87 0.01 -15.77 -10.60
C GLU A 87 0.07 -15.43 -12.09
N SER A 88 0.95 -14.50 -12.50
CA SER A 88 1.13 -14.12 -13.91
C SER A 88 1.64 -15.29 -14.79
N ARG A 89 2.35 -16.25 -14.22
CA ARG A 89 2.86 -17.45 -14.94
C ARG A 89 1.87 -18.60 -14.94
N GLU A 90 1.07 -18.76 -13.87
CA GLU A 90 0.07 -19.83 -13.77
C GLU A 90 -1.12 -19.60 -14.72
N GLU A 91 -1.43 -18.35 -15.09
CA GLU A 91 -2.51 -18.03 -16.04
C GLU A 91 -2.21 -18.42 -17.51
N GLU A 92 -0.95 -18.71 -17.86
CA GLU A 92 -0.62 -19.25 -19.20
C GLU A 92 -0.97 -20.75 -19.33
N GLU A 93 -1.23 -21.47 -18.21
CA GLU A 93 -1.48 -22.91 -18.19
C GLU A 93 -2.90 -23.32 -17.75
N GLU A 94 -3.71 -22.42 -17.17
CA GLU A 94 -5.05 -22.76 -16.70
C GLU A 94 -6.15 -21.91 -17.35
N GLU A 95 -7.10 -22.62 -17.99
CA GLU A 95 -8.40 -22.07 -18.41
C GLU A 95 -9.09 -21.33 -17.26
N GLU A 96 -9.70 -20.19 -17.59
CA GLU A 96 -10.49 -19.26 -16.77
C GLU A 96 -11.05 -19.86 -15.46
N LYS A 97 -10.33 -19.77 -14.36
CA LYS A 97 -10.98 -19.91 -13.04
C LYS A 97 -11.81 -18.64 -12.81
N PRO A 98 -13.12 -18.81 -12.51
CA PRO A 98 -13.95 -17.65 -12.20
C PRO A 98 -13.32 -16.90 -11.02
N TYR A 99 -13.26 -15.56 -11.13
CA TYR A 99 -12.90 -14.63 -10.10
C TYR A 99 -13.24 -15.18 -8.69
N ALA A 100 -12.27 -15.72 -7.99
CA ALA A 100 -12.44 -16.15 -6.61
C ALA A 100 -12.71 -14.88 -5.78
N GLY A 101 -13.93 -14.76 -5.28
CA GLY A 101 -14.44 -13.58 -4.59
C GLY A 101 -13.47 -12.96 -3.58
N VAL A 102 -13.82 -11.80 -3.04
CA VAL A 102 -13.01 -10.98 -2.12
C VAL A 102 -12.19 -11.81 -1.13
N ASN A 103 -10.89 -11.94 -1.36
CA ASN A 103 -9.98 -12.58 -0.40
C ASN A 103 -9.60 -11.56 0.68
N PHE A 104 -10.41 -11.46 1.73
CA PHE A 104 -10.19 -10.53 2.82
C PHE A 104 -8.84 -10.71 3.51
N LYS A 105 -8.32 -11.94 3.59
CA LYS A 105 -7.02 -12.23 4.20
C LYS A 105 -5.88 -11.61 3.40
N GLU A 106 -5.92 -11.75 2.09
CA GLU A 106 -4.94 -11.14 1.19
C GLU A 106 -5.02 -9.62 1.27
N LEU A 107 -6.24 -9.05 1.23
CA LEU A 107 -6.46 -7.62 1.31
C LEU A 107 -5.96 -7.03 2.64
N LEU A 108 -6.13 -7.76 3.75
CA LEU A 108 -5.62 -7.39 5.06
C LEU A 108 -4.08 -7.33 5.06
N ILE A 109 -3.42 -8.36 4.53
CA ILE A 109 -1.95 -8.42 4.45
C ILE A 109 -1.41 -7.25 3.61
N LEU A 110 -2.04 -6.98 2.46
CA LEU A 110 -1.69 -5.87 1.59
C LEU A 110 -1.87 -4.51 2.27
N ALA A 111 -3.00 -4.32 2.98
CA ALA A 111 -3.27 -3.08 3.68
C ALA A 111 -2.27 -2.82 4.83
N VAL A 112 -1.91 -3.86 5.58
CA VAL A 112 -0.86 -3.76 6.59
C VAL A 112 0.49 -3.41 5.94
N ALA A 113 0.86 -4.13 4.88
CA ALA A 113 2.15 -3.93 4.20
C ALA A 113 2.33 -2.51 3.66
N THR A 114 1.28 -1.98 3.01
CA THR A 114 1.31 -0.64 2.38
C THR A 114 1.15 0.51 3.37
N SER A 115 0.92 0.24 4.65
CA SER A 115 0.72 1.27 5.69
C SER A 115 1.79 1.28 6.78
N ILE A 116 2.86 0.48 6.63
CA ILE A 116 3.96 0.43 7.62
C ILE A 116 4.71 1.77 7.69
N ASP A 117 4.92 2.43 6.57
CA ASP A 117 5.52 3.77 6.47
C ASP A 117 4.69 4.82 7.23
N ALA A 118 3.37 4.71 7.17
CA ALA A 118 2.46 5.58 7.92
C ALA A 118 2.60 5.40 9.45
N LEU A 119 3.00 4.22 9.91
CA LEU A 119 3.32 4.02 11.33
C LEU A 119 4.52 4.87 11.76
N ALA A 120 5.61 4.89 10.98
CA ALA A 120 6.78 5.72 11.24
C ALA A 120 6.43 7.21 11.23
N VAL A 121 5.60 7.65 10.26
CA VAL A 121 5.10 9.03 10.23
C VAL A 121 4.26 9.36 11.47
N GLY A 122 3.47 8.42 11.97
CA GLY A 122 2.73 8.59 13.22
C GLY A 122 3.62 8.81 14.43
N VAL A 123 4.73 8.08 14.55
CA VAL A 123 5.75 8.32 15.58
C VAL A 123 6.32 9.75 15.46
N THR A 124 6.64 10.18 14.25
CA THR A 124 7.10 11.55 13.99
C THR A 124 6.07 12.61 14.40
N PHE A 125 4.79 12.37 14.12
CA PHE A 125 3.71 13.26 14.55
C PHE A 125 3.59 13.38 16.06
N ALA A 126 3.92 12.32 16.82
CA ALA A 126 3.98 12.40 18.29
C ALA A 126 5.08 13.33 18.75
N PHE A 127 6.29 13.27 18.18
CA PHE A 127 7.40 14.17 18.52
C PHE A 127 7.13 15.62 18.14
N LEU A 128 6.48 15.85 17.00
CA LEU A 128 6.12 17.19 16.53
C LEU A 128 4.85 17.74 17.18
N GLN A 129 4.22 16.98 18.11
CA GLN A 129 2.96 17.34 18.79
C GLN A 129 1.84 17.74 17.81
N VAL A 130 1.79 17.05 16.66
CA VAL A 130 0.74 17.26 15.65
C VAL A 130 -0.60 16.80 16.21
N ASN A 131 -1.67 17.53 15.91
CA ASN A 131 -3.01 17.05 16.23
C ASN A 131 -3.31 15.82 15.36
N ILE A 132 -3.33 14.64 15.99
CA ILE A 132 -3.41 13.35 15.28
C ILE A 132 -4.75 13.14 14.57
N VAL A 133 -5.86 13.64 15.12
CA VAL A 133 -7.20 13.37 14.57
C VAL A 133 -7.38 13.95 13.17
N PRO A 134 -7.11 15.23 12.88
CA PRO A 134 -7.14 15.76 11.53
C PRO A 134 -6.14 15.05 10.59
N ALA A 135 -4.94 14.73 11.10
CA ALA A 135 -3.90 14.09 10.29
C ALA A 135 -4.36 12.71 9.77
N ILE A 136 -4.81 11.82 10.65
CA ILE A 136 -5.28 10.48 10.24
C ILE A 136 -6.52 10.54 9.35
N THR A 137 -7.40 11.53 9.56
CA THR A 137 -8.59 11.70 8.72
C THR A 137 -8.19 12.09 7.31
N ILE A 138 -7.30 13.08 7.15
CA ILE A 138 -6.84 13.52 5.84
C ILE A 138 -6.08 12.38 5.13
N ILE A 139 -5.15 11.73 5.80
CA ILE A 139 -4.34 10.63 5.24
C ILE A 139 -5.26 9.48 4.81
N GLY A 140 -6.14 9.01 5.69
CA GLY A 140 -7.04 7.91 5.40
C GLY A 140 -8.03 8.20 4.26
N CYS A 141 -8.63 9.40 4.23
CA CYS A 141 -9.53 9.81 3.15
C CYS A 141 -8.80 9.95 1.82
N THR A 142 -7.60 10.52 1.82
CA THR A 142 -6.76 10.65 0.62
C THR A 142 -6.41 9.27 0.07
N THR A 143 -5.95 8.35 0.91
CA THR A 143 -5.63 6.99 0.51
C THR A 143 -6.85 6.23 0.01
N PHE A 144 -8.00 6.37 0.65
CA PHE A 144 -9.26 5.78 0.20
C PHE A 144 -9.61 6.19 -1.23
N VAL A 145 -9.58 7.49 -1.51
CA VAL A 145 -9.91 8.03 -2.85
C VAL A 145 -8.88 7.59 -3.88
N ILE A 146 -7.59 7.69 -3.57
CA ILE A 146 -6.49 7.32 -4.46
C ILE A 146 -6.50 5.82 -4.75
N SER A 147 -6.80 4.97 -3.78
CA SER A 147 -6.90 3.51 -3.99
C SER A 147 -8.06 3.15 -4.91
N ILE A 148 -9.23 3.76 -4.73
CA ILE A 148 -10.34 3.56 -5.65
C ILE A 148 -9.95 3.99 -7.07
N ALA A 149 -9.33 5.17 -7.23
CA ALA A 149 -8.85 5.63 -8.53
C ALA A 149 -7.84 4.64 -9.13
N GLY A 150 -6.93 4.08 -8.32
CA GLY A 150 -5.98 3.05 -8.72
C GLY A 150 -6.64 1.82 -9.33
N VAL A 151 -7.68 1.29 -8.68
CA VAL A 151 -8.45 0.14 -9.20
C VAL A 151 -9.07 0.47 -10.57
N TYR A 152 -9.68 1.65 -10.74
CA TYR A 152 -10.25 2.05 -12.04
C TYR A 152 -9.17 2.19 -13.11
N VAL A 153 -8.06 2.85 -12.80
CA VAL A 153 -6.93 2.97 -13.72
C VAL A 153 -6.41 1.59 -14.11
N GLY A 154 -6.16 0.71 -13.14
CA GLY A 154 -5.71 -0.66 -13.39
C GLY A 154 -6.65 -1.44 -14.28
N ASN A 155 -7.95 -1.42 -14.01
CA ASN A 155 -8.93 -2.15 -14.81
C ASN A 155 -8.98 -1.67 -16.28
N VAL A 156 -8.93 -0.36 -16.52
CA VAL A 156 -8.91 0.19 -17.91
C VAL A 156 -7.67 -0.29 -18.67
N PHE A 157 -6.50 -0.35 -18.01
CA PHE A 157 -5.27 -0.84 -18.64
C PHE A 157 -5.21 -2.38 -18.71
N GLY A 158 -5.77 -3.09 -17.71
CA GLY A 158 -5.65 -4.55 -17.55
C GLY A 158 -6.45 -5.34 -18.56
N SER A 159 -7.61 -4.84 -19.00
CA SER A 159 -8.44 -5.51 -20.01
C SER A 159 -7.70 -5.77 -21.35
N ARG A 160 -6.57 -5.13 -21.56
CA ARG A 160 -5.80 -5.21 -22.80
C ARG A 160 -4.44 -5.93 -22.64
N TYR A 161 -3.89 -6.02 -21.42
CA TYR A 161 -2.51 -6.49 -21.16
C TYR A 161 -2.35 -7.20 -19.80
N LYS A 162 -3.31 -8.00 -19.35
CA LYS A 162 -3.41 -8.57 -18.00
C LYS A 162 -2.09 -9.22 -17.52
N SER A 163 -1.58 -10.24 -18.20
CA SER A 163 -0.37 -10.98 -17.80
C SER A 163 0.89 -10.09 -17.75
N ARG A 164 1.08 -9.23 -18.76
CA ARG A 164 2.24 -8.31 -18.78
C ARG A 164 2.16 -7.26 -17.69
N ALA A 165 0.96 -6.81 -17.34
CA ALA A 165 0.75 -5.83 -16.31
C ALA A 165 0.98 -6.41 -14.91
N GLU A 166 0.56 -7.65 -14.64
CA GLU A 166 0.83 -8.36 -13.38
C GLU A 166 2.31 -8.64 -13.18
N LEU A 167 3.01 -9.10 -14.23
CA LEU A 167 4.46 -9.25 -14.20
C LEU A 167 5.15 -7.92 -13.89
N THR A 168 4.76 -6.86 -14.61
CA THR A 168 5.35 -5.53 -14.44
C THR A 168 5.08 -4.97 -13.04
N GLY A 169 3.85 -5.11 -12.54
CA GLY A 169 3.46 -4.69 -11.20
C GLY A 169 4.25 -5.41 -10.11
N GLY A 170 4.39 -6.73 -10.22
CA GLY A 170 5.17 -7.54 -9.28
C GLY A 170 6.65 -7.15 -9.27
N VAL A 171 7.25 -6.91 -10.44
CA VAL A 171 8.64 -6.44 -10.55
C VAL A 171 8.80 -5.05 -9.93
N ILE A 172 7.87 -4.12 -10.18
CA ILE A 172 7.90 -2.78 -9.60
C ILE A 172 7.84 -2.83 -8.07
N LEU A 173 6.96 -3.65 -7.49
CA LEU A 173 6.85 -3.80 -6.03
C LEU A 173 8.14 -4.32 -5.39
N ILE A 174 8.78 -5.32 -6.01
CA ILE A 174 10.09 -5.84 -5.56
C ILE A 174 11.16 -4.74 -5.64
N LEU A 175 11.20 -3.98 -6.73
CA LEU A 175 12.17 -2.90 -6.91
C LEU A 175 11.96 -1.77 -5.90
N ILE A 176 10.71 -1.42 -5.60
CA ILE A 176 10.37 -0.43 -4.56
C ILE A 176 10.85 -0.93 -3.20
N GLY A 177 10.54 -2.17 -2.83
CA GLY A 177 11.00 -2.75 -1.57
C GLY A 177 12.53 -2.77 -1.45
N LEU A 178 13.23 -3.13 -2.54
CA LEU A 178 14.68 -3.12 -2.60
C LEU A 178 15.26 -1.69 -2.50
N LYS A 179 14.63 -0.72 -3.19
CA LYS A 179 15.02 0.68 -3.11
C LYS A 179 14.93 1.20 -1.68
N ILE A 180 13.81 0.98 -1.00
CA ILE A 180 13.59 1.39 0.40
C ILE A 180 14.69 0.81 1.31
N LEU A 181 15.03 -0.46 1.14
CA LEU A 181 16.10 -1.10 1.91
C LEU A 181 17.47 -0.46 1.63
N LEU A 182 17.81 -0.22 0.36
CA LEU A 182 19.11 0.35 -0.03
C LEU A 182 19.28 1.81 0.44
N GLU A 183 18.22 2.59 0.41
CA GLU A 183 18.20 3.95 0.99
C GLU A 183 18.45 3.92 2.50
N HIS A 184 17.81 2.99 3.20
CA HIS A 184 18.01 2.85 4.64
C HIS A 184 19.42 2.36 5.02
N LEU A 185 19.99 1.47 4.22
CA LEU A 185 21.37 0.99 4.43
C LEU A 185 22.45 2.02 4.06
N GLY A 186 22.04 3.21 3.57
CA GLY A 186 22.98 4.27 3.18
C GLY A 186 23.81 3.95 1.94
N VAL A 187 23.40 2.93 1.16
CA VAL A 187 24.10 2.53 -0.08
C VAL A 187 23.75 3.48 -1.23
N ILE A 188 22.54 4.07 -1.20
CA ILE A 188 22.08 5.05 -2.17
C ILE A 188 21.55 6.26 -1.39
N ALA A 189 22.21 7.39 -1.53
CA ALA A 189 21.74 8.69 -1.05
C ALA A 189 21.26 9.50 -2.27
N PHE A 190 19.99 9.85 -2.29
CA PHE A 190 19.44 10.92 -3.12
C PHE A 190 18.93 12.03 -2.24
#